data_18f684d66a0b5aecd484d42eaff2fc96
#
_entry.id   18f684d66a0b5aecd484d42eaff2fc96
#
_cell.length_a   1.000
_cell.length_b   1.000
_cell.length_c   1.000
_cell.angle_alpha   90.00
_cell.angle_beta   90.00
_cell.angle_gamma   90.00
#
_symmetry.space_group_name_H-M   'P 1'
#
loop_
_entity.id
_entity.type
_entity.pdbx_description
1 polymer ?
#
loop_
_entity_poly.entity_id
_entity_poly.type
_entity_poly.pdbx_seq_one_letter_code
_entity_poly.pdbx_strand_id
1 'polypeptide(L)'
;MAQSSLREQAEFSERLKQALHKAGYAELSPSQLAREFNLRYDGPAISVHAARKWLNGETIPTQQKLRVFAQWLGVAAEWLRYDGVERTTQLDYAQLPPQLSAADMQLFSELQLLDEHHRLLAREFIRLLLRLTRT
;
A
#
# COMPACT_ATOMS: atom_id res chain seq x y z
N MET A 1 11.84 -17.60 15.87
CA MET A 1 10.52 -16.96 15.98
C MET A 1 10.58 -15.53 16.47
N ALA A 2 11.26 -15.25 17.59
CA ALA A 2 11.42 -13.87 18.07
C ALA A 2 12.15 -12.99 17.06
N GLN A 3 13.12 -13.52 16.34
CA GLN A 3 13.86 -12.78 15.33
C GLN A 3 13.03 -12.44 14.11
N SER A 4 12.10 -13.32 13.68
CA SER A 4 11.17 -13.05 12.61
C SER A 4 10.25 -11.88 12.95
N SER A 5 9.74 -11.89 14.16
CA SER A 5 8.83 -10.87 14.65
C SER A 5 9.50 -9.49 14.69
N LEU A 6 10.73 -9.45 15.23
CA LEU A 6 11.52 -8.22 15.30
C LEU A 6 11.85 -7.69 13.90
N ARG A 7 12.17 -8.60 13.00
CA ARG A 7 12.46 -8.24 11.60
C ARG A 7 11.24 -7.67 10.90
N GLU A 8 10.09 -8.30 11.08
CA GLU A 8 8.83 -7.83 10.50
C GLU A 8 8.47 -6.45 11.02
N GLN A 9 8.67 -6.21 12.31
CA GLN A 9 8.41 -4.92 12.93
C GLN A 9 9.32 -3.84 12.39
N ALA A 10 10.60 -4.14 12.24
CA ALA A 10 11.57 -3.19 11.68
C ALA A 10 11.27 -2.87 10.22
N GLU A 11 10.93 -3.89 9.43
CA GLU A 11 10.58 -3.71 8.03
C GLU A 11 9.31 -2.90 7.86
N PHE A 12 8.31 -3.14 8.71
CA PHE A 12 7.09 -2.34 8.73
C PHE A 12 7.41 -0.86 8.97
N SER A 13 8.24 -0.59 9.98
CA SER A 13 8.66 0.77 10.32
C SER A 13 9.29 1.48 9.13
N GLU A 14 10.16 0.80 8.41
CA GLU A 14 10.81 1.36 7.23
C GLU A 14 9.81 1.66 6.12
N ARG A 15 8.89 0.74 5.85
CA ARG A 15 7.87 0.94 4.83
C ARG A 15 6.92 2.09 5.20
N LEU A 16 6.55 2.19 6.48
CA LEU A 16 5.71 3.27 6.96
C LEU A 16 6.39 4.63 6.73
N LYS A 17 7.67 4.73 7.08
CA LYS A 17 8.43 5.96 6.86
C LYS A 17 8.54 6.31 5.38
N GLN A 18 8.75 5.32 4.53
CA GLN A 18 8.79 5.54 3.08
C GLN A 18 7.46 6.05 2.56
N ALA A 19 6.35 5.46 3.00
CA ALA A 19 5.03 5.87 2.58
C ALA A 19 4.70 7.29 3.04
N LEU A 20 5.05 7.60 4.28
CA LEU A 20 4.87 8.95 4.83
C LEU A 20 5.67 9.97 4.04
N HIS A 21 6.92 9.65 3.72
CA HIS A 21 7.78 10.54 2.95
C HIS A 21 7.20 10.81 1.57
N LYS A 22 6.76 9.77 0.87
CA LYS A 22 6.16 9.92 -0.46
C LYS A 22 4.86 10.73 -0.44
N ALA A 23 4.12 10.64 0.65
CA ALA A 23 2.85 11.35 0.80
C ALA A 23 3.05 12.81 1.27
N GLY A 24 4.29 13.24 1.47
CA GLY A 24 4.59 14.60 1.89
C GLY A 24 4.64 14.80 3.41
N TYR A 25 4.71 13.72 4.16
CA TYR A 25 4.76 13.77 5.63
C TYR A 25 6.14 13.30 6.15
N ALA A 26 7.21 13.72 5.51
CA ALA A 26 8.55 13.35 5.95
C ALA A 26 8.81 13.87 7.35
N GLU A 27 9.48 13.05 8.16
CA GLU A 27 9.95 13.43 9.50
C GLU A 27 8.84 13.79 10.50
N LEU A 28 7.68 13.12 10.41
CA LEU A 28 6.65 13.30 11.42
C LEU A 28 7.14 12.81 12.78
N SER A 29 6.93 13.63 13.81
CA SER A 29 7.13 13.20 15.20
C SER A 29 6.03 12.22 15.60
N PRO A 30 6.23 11.42 16.67
CA PRO A 30 5.15 10.55 17.16
C PRO A 30 3.86 11.31 17.49
N SER A 31 3.97 12.50 18.06
CA SER A 31 2.80 13.34 18.35
C SER A 31 2.04 13.74 17.10
N GLN A 32 2.77 14.13 16.07
CA GLN A 32 2.18 14.51 14.79
C GLN A 32 1.55 13.33 14.09
N LEU A 33 2.21 12.18 14.13
CA LEU A 33 1.68 10.95 13.55
C LEU A 33 0.37 10.56 14.23
N ALA A 34 0.34 10.58 15.56
CA ALA A 34 -0.87 10.24 16.32
C ALA A 34 -2.01 11.19 15.96
N ARG A 35 -1.73 12.49 15.85
CA ARG A 35 -2.74 13.49 15.48
C ARG A 35 -3.30 13.21 14.10
N GLU A 36 -2.43 13.03 13.12
CA GLU A 36 -2.86 12.80 11.74
C GLU A 36 -3.63 11.49 11.61
N PHE A 37 -3.18 10.45 12.30
CA PHE A 37 -3.87 9.17 12.31
C PHE A 37 -5.26 9.30 12.91
N ASN A 38 -5.37 9.95 14.06
CA ASN A 38 -6.64 10.07 14.77
C ASN A 38 -7.67 10.90 14.02
N LEU A 39 -7.25 11.79 13.16
CA LEU A 39 -8.16 12.55 12.30
C LEU A 39 -8.88 11.64 11.29
N ARG A 40 -8.29 10.51 10.97
CA ARG A 40 -8.79 9.59 9.94
C ARG A 40 -9.34 8.29 10.49
N TYR A 41 -9.21 8.07 11.79
CA TYR A 41 -9.59 6.80 12.43
C TYR A 41 -10.86 7.00 13.24
N ASP A 42 -11.87 6.20 12.97
CA ASP A 42 -13.17 6.28 13.64
C ASP A 42 -13.18 5.60 15.02
N GLY A 43 -12.17 4.80 15.31
CA GLY A 43 -12.07 4.11 16.59
C GLY A 43 -11.48 4.97 17.69
N PRO A 44 -11.20 4.36 18.84
CA PRO A 44 -10.57 5.08 19.96
C PRO A 44 -9.22 5.68 19.54
N ALA A 45 -8.96 6.91 19.96
CA ALA A 45 -7.73 7.60 19.61
C ALA A 45 -6.49 6.82 20.07
N ILE A 46 -5.49 6.72 19.21
CA ILE A 46 -4.23 6.11 19.60
C ILE A 46 -3.40 7.10 20.40
N SER A 47 -2.53 6.57 21.25
CA SER A 47 -1.63 7.39 22.05
C SER A 47 -0.37 7.75 21.28
N VAL A 48 0.33 8.77 21.72
CA VAL A 48 1.66 9.12 21.20
C VAL A 48 2.63 7.96 21.38
N HIS A 49 2.48 7.23 22.46
CA HIS A 49 3.30 6.06 22.75
C HIS A 49 3.13 4.96 21.69
N ALA A 50 1.89 4.70 21.29
CA ALA A 50 1.61 3.74 20.21
C ALA A 50 2.24 4.18 18.90
N ALA A 51 2.09 5.45 18.54
CA ALA A 51 2.69 5.99 17.32
C ALA A 51 4.21 5.87 17.34
N ARG A 52 4.83 6.13 18.49
CA ARG A 52 6.27 6.00 18.65
C ARG A 52 6.72 4.56 18.43
N LYS A 53 5.98 3.59 18.97
CA LYS A 53 6.33 2.18 18.80
C LYS A 53 6.27 1.77 17.33
N TRP A 54 5.29 2.27 16.59
CA TRP A 54 5.20 1.99 15.15
C TRP A 54 6.38 2.57 14.39
N LEU A 55 6.75 3.81 14.70
CA LEU A 55 7.88 4.47 14.04
C LEU A 55 9.23 3.84 14.39
N ASN A 56 9.35 3.30 15.59
CA ASN A 56 10.60 2.68 16.06
C ASN A 56 10.69 1.20 15.70
N GLY A 57 9.66 0.63 15.09
CA GLY A 57 9.69 -0.78 14.73
C GLY A 57 9.53 -1.70 15.93
N GLU A 58 8.81 -1.29 16.96
CA GLU A 58 8.57 -2.08 18.16
C GLU A 58 7.27 -2.86 18.11
N THR A 59 6.27 -2.34 17.40
CA THR A 59 4.99 -3.03 17.22
C THR A 59 4.45 -2.75 15.83
N ILE A 60 3.50 -3.58 15.41
CA ILE A 60 2.80 -3.43 14.14
C ILE A 60 1.33 -3.15 14.47
N PRO A 61 0.70 -2.17 13.80
CA PRO A 61 -0.72 -1.89 14.04
C PRO A 61 -1.60 -3.08 13.69
N THR A 62 -2.80 -3.10 14.26
CA THR A 62 -3.82 -4.10 13.90
C THR A 62 -4.23 -3.91 12.44
N GLN A 63 -4.88 -4.91 11.88
CA GLN A 63 -5.34 -4.88 10.49
C GLN A 63 -6.24 -3.66 10.23
N GLN A 64 -7.12 -3.35 11.16
CA GLN A 64 -8.01 -2.20 11.05
C GLN A 64 -7.23 -0.89 10.95
N LYS A 65 -6.21 -0.74 11.76
CA LYS A 65 -5.37 0.46 11.77
C LYS A 65 -4.48 0.52 10.53
N LEU A 66 -4.02 -0.64 10.04
CA LEU A 66 -3.26 -0.70 8.79
C LEU A 66 -4.09 -0.19 7.61
N ARG A 67 -5.39 -0.48 7.60
CA ARG A 67 -6.29 0.02 6.56
C ARG A 67 -6.39 1.54 6.56
N VAL A 68 -6.35 2.15 7.75
CA VAL A 68 -6.36 3.60 7.86
C VAL A 68 -5.10 4.18 7.20
N PHE A 69 -3.95 3.62 7.51
CA PHE A 69 -2.69 4.03 6.86
C PHE A 69 -2.75 3.83 5.35
N ALA A 70 -3.28 2.71 4.91
CA ALA A 70 -3.37 2.39 3.48
C ALA A 70 -4.19 3.43 2.73
N GLN A 71 -5.35 3.80 3.25
CA GLN A 71 -6.20 4.82 2.64
C GLN A 71 -5.56 6.19 2.69
N TRP A 72 -4.98 6.54 3.83
CA TRP A 72 -4.35 7.85 4.01
C TRP A 72 -3.15 8.02 3.08
N LEU A 73 -2.28 7.03 3.05
CA LEU A 73 -1.01 7.14 2.33
C LEU A 73 -1.05 6.63 0.89
N GLY A 74 -2.20 6.08 0.48
CA GLY A 74 -2.38 5.60 -0.88
C GLY A 74 -1.55 4.37 -1.22
N VAL A 75 -1.35 3.48 -0.24
CA VAL A 75 -0.58 2.25 -0.43
C VAL A 75 -1.44 1.06 -0.04
N ALA A 76 -1.03 -0.14 -0.45
CA ALA A 76 -1.73 -1.36 -0.07
C ALA A 76 -1.39 -1.72 1.37
N ALA A 77 -2.41 -2.13 2.14
CA ALA A 77 -2.20 -2.55 3.52
C ALA A 77 -1.27 -3.77 3.58
N GLU A 78 -1.38 -4.67 2.63
CA GLU A 78 -0.52 -5.85 2.55
C GLU A 78 0.94 -5.48 2.31
N TRP A 79 1.17 -4.47 1.48
CA TRP A 79 2.53 -3.97 1.26
C TRP A 79 3.12 -3.42 2.56
N LEU A 80 2.34 -2.63 3.30
CA LEU A 80 2.79 -2.07 4.59
C LEU A 80 3.16 -3.18 5.58
N ARG A 81 2.29 -4.18 5.68
CA ARG A 81 2.44 -5.24 6.69
C ARG A 81 3.49 -6.27 6.32
N TYR A 82 3.56 -6.65 5.05
CA TYR A 82 4.33 -7.83 4.62
C TYR A 82 5.27 -7.58 3.45
N ASP A 83 5.42 -6.32 3.01
CA ASP A 83 6.17 -6.04 1.78
C ASP A 83 5.67 -6.90 0.63
N GLY A 84 4.37 -6.80 0.37
CA GLY A 84 3.71 -7.66 -0.60
C GLY A 84 4.02 -7.36 -2.06
N VAL A 85 5.04 -6.52 -2.36
CA VAL A 85 5.35 -6.17 -3.74
C VAL A 85 5.66 -7.42 -4.54
N GLU A 86 6.55 -8.28 -4.05
CA GLU A 86 6.90 -9.52 -4.73
C GLU A 86 5.72 -10.49 -4.74
N ARG A 87 5.02 -10.60 -3.62
CA ARG A 87 3.83 -11.46 -3.52
C ARG A 87 2.73 -10.99 -4.44
N THR A 88 2.48 -9.68 -4.47
CA THR A 88 1.46 -9.10 -5.33
C THR A 88 1.78 -9.39 -6.78
N THR A 89 3.04 -9.22 -7.18
CA THR A 89 3.48 -9.52 -8.54
C THR A 89 3.27 -11.01 -8.85
N GLN A 90 3.68 -11.88 -7.95
CA GLN A 90 3.53 -13.33 -8.13
C GLN A 90 2.07 -13.76 -8.14
N LEU A 91 1.28 -13.21 -7.23
CA LEU A 91 -0.15 -13.52 -7.16
C LEU A 91 -0.89 -13.03 -8.40
N ASP A 92 -0.54 -11.85 -8.89
CA ASP A 92 -1.13 -11.30 -10.10
C ASP A 92 -0.85 -12.21 -11.30
N TYR A 93 0.40 -12.66 -11.43
CA TYR A 93 0.75 -13.61 -12.49
C TYR A 93 0.01 -14.94 -12.34
N ALA A 94 -0.14 -15.42 -11.10
CA ALA A 94 -0.85 -16.67 -10.84
C ALA A 94 -2.34 -16.56 -11.11
N GLN A 95 -2.91 -15.37 -10.93
CA GLN A 95 -4.33 -15.12 -11.13
C GLN A 95 -4.68 -14.71 -12.55
N LEU A 96 -3.68 -14.38 -13.36
CA LEU A 96 -3.92 -14.01 -14.75
C LEU A 96 -4.48 -15.20 -15.53
N PRO A 97 -5.45 -14.96 -16.42
CA PRO A 97 -5.98 -16.05 -17.25
C PRO A 97 -4.87 -16.71 -18.07
N PRO A 98 -4.94 -18.04 -18.25
CA PRO A 98 -3.92 -18.73 -19.04
C PRO A 98 -3.83 -18.26 -20.49
N GLN A 99 -4.85 -17.58 -20.97
CA GLN A 99 -4.91 -17.06 -22.34
C GLN A 99 -4.08 -15.81 -22.58
N LEU A 100 -3.56 -15.19 -21.52
CA LEU A 100 -2.77 -13.99 -21.68
C LEU A 100 -1.46 -14.28 -22.38
N SER A 101 -1.20 -13.56 -23.45
CA SER A 101 0.04 -13.69 -24.19
C SER A 101 1.17 -12.91 -23.52
N ALA A 102 2.40 -13.12 -23.98
CA ALA A 102 3.54 -12.34 -23.54
C ALA A 102 3.35 -10.85 -23.83
N ALA A 103 2.70 -10.53 -24.96
CA ALA A 103 2.38 -9.14 -25.30
C ALA A 103 1.40 -8.52 -24.30
N ASP A 104 0.41 -9.27 -23.83
CA ASP A 104 -0.54 -8.80 -22.84
C ASP A 104 0.14 -8.53 -21.50
N MET A 105 1.05 -9.41 -21.11
CA MET A 105 1.84 -9.26 -19.89
C MET A 105 2.74 -8.02 -19.97
N GLN A 106 3.32 -7.78 -21.14
CA GLN A 106 4.15 -6.59 -21.36
C GLN A 106 3.31 -5.33 -21.26
N LEU A 107 2.11 -5.33 -21.84
CA LEU A 107 1.18 -4.22 -21.75
C LEU A 107 0.82 -3.93 -20.28
N PHE A 108 0.55 -4.96 -19.51
CA PHE A 108 0.26 -4.82 -18.09
C PHE A 108 1.44 -4.19 -17.35
N SER A 109 2.66 -4.63 -17.67
CA SER A 109 3.87 -4.05 -17.08
C SER A 109 4.02 -2.57 -17.44
N GLU A 110 3.73 -2.22 -18.68
CA GLU A 110 3.78 -0.84 -19.14
C GLU A 110 2.77 0.04 -18.39
N LEU A 111 1.58 -0.49 -18.11
CA LEU A 111 0.58 0.22 -17.31
C LEU A 111 1.11 0.56 -15.92
N GLN A 112 1.95 -0.32 -15.35
CA GLN A 112 2.52 -0.09 -14.04
C GLN A 112 3.55 1.06 -14.03
N LEU A 113 4.12 1.38 -15.19
CA LEU A 113 5.07 2.49 -15.32
C LEU A 113 4.41 3.84 -15.41
N LEU A 114 3.11 3.87 -15.68
CA LEU A 114 2.36 5.12 -15.77
C LEU A 114 2.11 5.70 -14.39
N ASP A 115 2.03 7.02 -14.31
CA ASP A 115 1.59 7.66 -13.08
C ASP A 115 0.10 7.40 -12.87
N GLU A 116 -0.39 7.77 -11.70
CA GLU A 116 -1.77 7.49 -11.33
C GLU A 116 -2.80 8.11 -12.27
N HIS A 117 -2.54 9.35 -12.68
CA HIS A 117 -3.45 10.07 -13.59
C HIS A 117 -3.55 9.36 -14.93
N HIS A 118 -2.42 9.01 -15.52
CA HIS A 118 -2.40 8.33 -16.82
C HIS A 118 -2.95 6.91 -16.72
N ARG A 119 -2.77 6.26 -15.58
CA ARG A 119 -3.35 4.94 -15.34
C ARG A 119 -4.88 4.98 -15.35
N LEU A 120 -5.46 6.02 -14.75
CA LEU A 120 -6.90 6.24 -14.77
C LEU A 120 -7.41 6.45 -16.17
N LEU A 121 -6.71 7.26 -16.96
CA LEU A 121 -7.08 7.48 -18.35
C LEU A 121 -7.04 6.19 -19.17
N ALA A 122 -6.02 5.38 -18.95
CA ALA A 122 -5.90 4.08 -19.61
C ALA A 122 -7.06 3.16 -19.25
N ARG A 123 -7.47 3.13 -17.99
CA ARG A 123 -8.62 2.34 -17.55
C ARG A 123 -9.91 2.78 -18.24
N GLU A 124 -10.15 4.08 -18.31
CA GLU A 124 -11.35 4.61 -18.97
C GLU A 124 -11.36 4.27 -20.45
N PHE A 125 -10.21 4.36 -21.09
CA PHE A 125 -10.07 3.98 -22.48
C PHE A 125 -10.39 2.50 -22.70
N ILE A 126 -9.86 1.64 -21.84
CA ILE A 126 -10.12 0.20 -21.91
C ILE A 126 -11.61 -0.10 -21.72
N ARG A 127 -12.25 0.57 -20.77
CA ARG A 127 -13.69 0.41 -20.54
C ARG A 127 -14.50 0.80 -21.75
N LEU A 128 -14.12 1.90 -22.39
CA LEU A 128 -14.77 2.34 -23.61
C LEU A 128 -14.66 1.30 -24.73
N LEU A 129 -13.45 0.76 -24.92
CA LEU A 129 -13.22 -0.29 -25.91
C LEU A 129 -14.06 -1.53 -25.62
N LEU A 130 -14.17 -1.90 -24.35
CA LEU A 130 -14.97 -3.06 -23.96
C LEU A 130 -16.46 -2.86 -24.26
N ARG A 131 -16.97 -1.64 -24.07
CA ARG A 131 -18.35 -1.32 -24.43
C ARG A 131 -18.58 -1.44 -25.93
N LEU A 132 -17.62 -1.01 -26.72
CA LEU A 132 -17.73 -1.08 -28.17
C LEU A 132 -17.71 -2.53 -28.66
N THR A 133 -16.95 -3.39 -27.99
CA THR A 133 -16.89 -4.80 -28.36
C THR A 133 -18.15 -5.59 -27.97
N ARG A 134 -18.89 -5.12 -26.99
CA ARG A 134 -20.11 -5.80 -26.53
C ARG A 134 -21.34 -5.51 -27.39
N THR A 135 -21.26 -4.52 -28.23
CA THR A 135 -22.34 -4.20 -29.15
C THR A 135 -22.10 -4.88 -30.47
#